data_402b6258cae85c3f518aa5f30ebe0bba
#
_entry.id   402b6258cae85c3f518aa5f30ebe0bba
#
_cell.length_a   1.000
_cell.length_b   1.000
_cell.length_c   1.000
_cell.angle_alpha   90.00
_cell.angle_beta   90.00
_cell.angle_gamma   90.00
#
_symmetry.space_group_name_H-M   'P 1'
#
loop_
_entity.id
_entity.type
_entity.pdbx_description
1 polymer ?
#
loop_
_entity_poly.entity_id
_entity_poly.type
_entity_poly.pdbx_seq_one_letter_code
_entity_poly.pdbx_strand_id
1 'polypeptide(L)'
;MTAIKQTSVCSEKHLARLRDYLSWDRDKALAHGTQNIIDDDRWFQEMADTRAAMGHDRPGKAGAKCTYMQHQILGFLPDECDLNGGKMTPELCMRYAREYVAERYPNQEVVMVLHRERCRADATDRYAVHLGINRSDLETGRRLDEGPARKAAASRVKTVRTLDERYGLRQLERGKANSRVHARQPGTEERDMARKGQAERSENARI
;
A
#
# COMPACT_ATOMS: atom_id res chain seq x y z
N MET A 1 -12.86 6.01 5.63
CA MET A 1 -12.44 4.62 5.29
C MET A 1 -11.15 4.65 4.52
N THR A 2 -10.18 3.89 4.97
CA THR A 2 -8.87 3.78 4.32
C THR A 2 -8.83 2.59 3.36
N ALA A 3 -8.41 2.82 2.13
CA ALA A 3 -8.14 1.76 1.16
C ALA A 3 -6.69 1.29 1.30
N ILE A 4 -6.46 -0.03 1.28
CA ILE A 4 -5.11 -0.58 1.27
C ILE A 4 -4.85 -1.39 0.00
N LYS A 5 -3.70 -1.13 -0.62
CA LYS A 5 -3.19 -1.86 -1.78
C LYS A 5 -1.76 -2.28 -1.52
N GLN A 6 -1.37 -3.49 -1.95
CA GLN A 6 0.01 -3.95 -1.90
C GLN A 6 0.50 -4.44 -3.25
N THR A 7 1.76 -4.17 -3.55
CA THR A 7 2.49 -4.66 -4.71
C THR A 7 3.87 -5.14 -4.28
N SER A 8 4.26 -6.35 -4.68
CA SER A 8 5.61 -6.87 -4.43
C SER A 8 6.59 -6.29 -5.44
N VAL A 9 7.73 -5.81 -4.97
CA VAL A 9 8.83 -5.28 -5.78
C VAL A 9 9.84 -6.38 -6.02
N CYS A 10 9.83 -6.95 -7.25
CA CYS A 10 10.58 -8.17 -7.58
C CYS A 10 11.66 -7.95 -8.67
N SER A 11 11.95 -6.72 -9.07
CA SER A 11 13.02 -6.42 -10.01
C SER A 11 13.74 -5.14 -9.63
N GLU A 12 15.02 -5.05 -9.95
CA GLU A 12 15.85 -3.86 -9.70
C GLU A 12 15.28 -2.61 -10.39
N LYS A 13 14.77 -2.76 -11.59
CA LYS A 13 14.13 -1.65 -12.32
C LYS A 13 12.89 -1.12 -11.58
N HIS A 14 12.08 -2.02 -11.00
CA HIS A 14 10.93 -1.62 -10.19
C HIS A 14 11.38 -1.00 -8.86
N LEU A 15 12.43 -1.56 -8.26
CA LEU A 15 13.01 -1.05 -7.02
C LEU A 15 13.57 0.37 -7.20
N ALA A 16 14.30 0.63 -8.27
CA ALA A 16 14.81 1.97 -8.60
C ALA A 16 13.65 2.97 -8.84
N ARG A 17 12.61 2.58 -9.58
CA ARG A 17 11.43 3.42 -9.78
C ARG A 17 10.71 3.73 -8.47
N LEU A 18 10.62 2.75 -7.57
CA LEU A 18 10.00 2.95 -6.26
C LEU A 18 10.84 3.88 -5.39
N ARG A 19 12.17 3.76 -5.38
CA ARG A 19 13.07 4.70 -4.72
C ARG A 19 12.79 6.13 -5.18
N ASP A 20 12.79 6.34 -6.49
CA ASP A 20 12.55 7.66 -7.06
C ASP A 20 11.14 8.19 -6.77
N TYR A 21 10.16 7.29 -6.66
CA TYR A 21 8.78 7.65 -6.33
C TYR A 21 8.59 8.01 -4.85
N LEU A 22 9.33 7.38 -3.96
CA LEU A 22 9.31 7.61 -2.51
C LEU A 22 10.33 8.67 -2.06
N SER A 23 11.07 9.29 -2.99
CA SER A 23 11.94 10.41 -2.67
C SER A 23 11.10 11.63 -2.28
N TRP A 24 11.46 12.27 -1.15
CA TRP A 24 10.79 13.48 -0.66
C TRP A 24 11.32 14.78 -1.26
N ASP A 25 12.34 14.72 -2.09
CA ASP A 25 12.84 15.87 -2.87
C ASP A 25 11.87 16.29 -3.99
N ARG A 26 10.72 15.61 -4.11
CA ARG A 26 9.73 15.87 -5.14
C ARG A 26 8.57 16.72 -4.61
N ASP A 27 8.07 17.62 -5.43
CA ASP A 27 6.94 18.52 -5.16
C ASP A 27 5.65 17.83 -4.67
N LYS A 28 5.57 16.50 -4.78
CA LYS A 28 4.40 15.69 -4.39
C LYS A 28 4.44 15.18 -2.96
N ALA A 29 5.61 15.14 -2.33
CA ALA A 29 5.77 14.66 -0.98
C ALA A 29 5.39 15.76 0.00
N LEU A 30 4.29 15.58 0.72
CA LEU A 30 3.82 16.53 1.74
C LEU A 30 4.46 16.28 3.11
N ALA A 31 4.79 15.03 3.39
CA ALA A 31 5.45 14.60 4.63
C ALA A 31 6.12 13.24 4.40
N HIS A 32 7.13 12.95 5.18
CA HIS A 32 7.80 11.66 5.19
C HIS A 32 8.15 11.21 6.61
N GLY A 33 8.58 9.98 6.74
CA GLY A 33 9.10 9.42 7.99
C GLY A 33 9.58 8.01 7.77
N THR A 34 10.36 7.51 8.70
CA THR A 34 10.91 6.16 8.64
C THR A 34 10.65 5.40 9.93
N GLN A 35 10.87 4.10 9.89
CA GLN A 35 10.91 3.22 11.05
C GLN A 35 12.10 2.28 10.91
N ASN A 36 12.87 2.09 11.99
CA ASN A 36 14.02 1.22 12.05
C ASN A 36 15.11 1.55 11.01
N ILE A 37 15.22 2.81 10.62
CA ILE A 37 16.24 3.38 9.73
C ILE A 37 16.99 4.43 10.52
N ILE A 38 18.33 4.44 10.42
CA ILE A 38 19.20 5.31 11.20
C ILE A 38 19.34 6.68 10.53
N ASP A 39 19.49 6.69 9.22
CA ASP A 39 19.65 7.90 8.42
C ASP A 39 18.57 7.96 7.35
N ASP A 40 17.58 8.84 7.57
CA ASP A 40 16.42 9.00 6.71
C ASP A 40 16.82 9.31 5.26
N ASP A 41 17.88 10.10 5.04
CA ASP A 41 18.33 10.46 3.69
C ASP A 41 18.98 9.26 2.97
N ARG A 42 19.43 8.27 3.72
CA ARG A 42 20.05 7.05 3.22
C ARG A 42 19.16 5.81 3.31
N TRP A 43 17.88 5.96 3.59
CA TRP A 43 16.94 4.87 3.81
C TRP A 43 17.05 3.74 2.78
N PHE A 44 17.20 4.11 1.51
CA PHE A 44 17.24 3.13 0.43
C PHE A 44 18.52 2.29 0.47
N GLN A 45 19.66 2.91 0.78
CA GLN A 45 20.95 2.23 0.90
C GLN A 45 20.97 1.34 2.16
N GLU A 46 20.49 1.82 3.31
CA GLU A 46 20.39 1.01 4.53
C GLU A 46 19.56 -0.24 4.32
N MET A 47 18.38 -0.11 3.72
CA MET A 47 17.54 -1.26 3.36
C MET A 47 18.24 -2.23 2.40
N ALA A 48 19.07 -1.74 1.48
CA ALA A 48 19.85 -2.58 0.57
C ALA A 48 20.97 -3.32 1.32
N ASP A 49 21.69 -2.62 2.18
CA ASP A 49 22.77 -3.19 2.99
C ASP A 49 22.24 -4.27 3.94
N THR A 50 21.10 -4.03 4.59
CA THR A 50 20.40 -5.02 5.43
C THR A 50 20.04 -6.28 4.63
N ARG A 51 19.47 -6.11 3.44
CA ARG A 51 19.14 -7.27 2.57
C ARG A 51 20.40 -8.04 2.17
N ALA A 52 21.46 -7.35 1.81
CA ALA A 52 22.72 -7.96 1.42
C ALA A 52 23.36 -8.73 2.59
N ALA A 53 23.43 -8.11 3.78
CA ALA A 53 23.98 -8.71 4.99
C ALA A 53 23.23 -10.00 5.40
N MET A 54 21.90 -10.03 5.20
CA MET A 54 21.07 -11.20 5.52
C MET A 54 20.90 -12.17 4.34
N GLY A 55 21.53 -11.92 3.19
CA GLY A 55 21.38 -12.75 1.96
C GLY A 55 19.96 -12.71 1.36
N HIS A 56 19.22 -11.62 1.61
CA HIS A 56 17.84 -11.45 1.12
C HIS A 56 17.75 -10.75 -0.24
N ASP A 57 18.85 -10.36 -0.81
CA ASP A 57 19.02 -9.83 -2.16
C ASP A 57 18.92 -10.92 -3.26
N ARG A 58 18.80 -12.20 -2.87
CA ARG A 58 18.74 -13.37 -3.75
C ARG A 58 17.40 -14.09 -3.61
N PRO A 59 16.99 -14.89 -4.60
CA PRO A 59 15.83 -15.77 -4.46
C PRO A 59 16.01 -16.76 -3.30
N GLY A 60 14.96 -16.99 -2.53
CA GLY A 60 14.99 -17.97 -1.42
C GLY A 60 15.02 -19.43 -1.88
N LYS A 61 14.63 -19.69 -3.14
CA LYS A 61 14.68 -21.00 -3.80
C LYS A 61 15.08 -20.81 -5.26
N ALA A 62 15.73 -21.82 -5.86
CA ALA A 62 16.06 -21.80 -7.27
C ALA A 62 14.82 -21.58 -8.14
N GLY A 63 14.90 -20.72 -9.11
CA GLY A 63 13.79 -20.36 -10.01
C GLY A 63 12.71 -19.45 -9.44
N ALA A 64 12.75 -19.13 -8.14
CA ALA A 64 11.82 -18.18 -7.54
C ALA A 64 12.21 -16.72 -7.83
N LYS A 65 11.23 -15.83 -7.86
CA LYS A 65 11.51 -14.38 -7.93
C LYS A 65 12.01 -13.87 -6.58
N CYS A 66 13.05 -13.06 -6.60
CA CYS A 66 13.42 -12.28 -5.42
C CYS A 66 12.41 -11.17 -5.21
N THR A 67 11.86 -11.03 -4.01
CA THR A 67 11.11 -9.85 -3.62
C THR A 67 12.01 -9.01 -2.72
N TYR A 68 12.30 -7.80 -3.15
CA TYR A 68 13.16 -6.87 -2.39
C TYR A 68 12.38 -6.12 -1.32
N MET A 69 11.20 -5.61 -1.69
CA MET A 69 10.34 -4.78 -0.83
C MET A 69 8.87 -5.09 -1.09
N GLN A 70 8.03 -4.74 -0.13
CA GLN A 70 6.59 -4.59 -0.34
C GLN A 70 6.27 -3.10 -0.44
N HIS A 71 5.60 -2.70 -1.51
CA HIS A 71 5.04 -1.37 -1.64
C HIS A 71 3.57 -1.42 -1.26
N GLN A 72 3.19 -0.71 -0.20
CA GLN A 72 1.80 -0.55 0.21
C GLN A 72 1.35 0.89 0.05
N ILE A 73 0.05 1.07 -0.13
CA ILE A 73 -0.57 2.39 -0.25
C ILE A 73 -1.77 2.41 0.69
N LEU A 74 -1.77 3.35 1.62
CA LEU A 74 -2.90 3.68 2.48
C LEU A 74 -3.57 4.92 1.91
N GLY A 75 -4.66 4.74 1.17
CA GLY A 75 -5.39 5.84 0.52
C GLY A 75 -6.63 6.21 1.32
N PHE A 76 -6.73 7.47 1.74
CA PHE A 76 -7.90 8.01 2.44
C PHE A 76 -8.98 8.41 1.45
N LEU A 77 -10.26 8.36 1.87
CA LEU A 77 -11.33 8.86 1.03
C LEU A 77 -11.22 10.39 0.87
N PRO A 78 -11.53 10.93 -0.32
CA PRO A 78 -11.43 12.38 -0.53
C PRO A 78 -12.23 13.20 0.48
N ASP A 79 -13.46 12.80 0.79
CA ASP A 79 -14.37 13.48 1.71
C ASP A 79 -13.96 13.36 3.21
N GLU A 80 -13.00 12.50 3.53
CA GLU A 80 -12.40 12.41 4.86
C GLU A 80 -11.15 13.27 5.01
N CYS A 81 -10.57 13.76 3.90
CA CYS A 81 -9.39 14.63 3.90
C CYS A 81 -9.78 16.10 4.12
N ASP A 82 -8.96 16.83 4.88
CA ASP A 82 -9.15 18.27 5.15
C ASP A 82 -9.18 19.12 3.88
N LEU A 83 -8.51 18.67 2.82
CA LEU A 83 -8.58 19.25 1.46
C LEU A 83 -10.01 19.42 0.94
N ASN A 84 -10.96 18.62 1.43
CA ASN A 84 -12.35 18.61 1.02
C ASN A 84 -13.30 18.78 2.23
N GLY A 85 -12.81 19.37 3.32
CA GLY A 85 -13.60 19.63 4.54
C GLY A 85 -13.70 18.46 5.50
N GLY A 86 -12.97 17.38 5.28
CA GLY A 86 -12.84 16.25 6.21
C GLY A 86 -11.87 16.55 7.36
N LYS A 87 -11.59 15.55 8.19
CA LYS A 87 -10.75 15.69 9.39
C LYS A 87 -9.32 15.18 9.25
N MET A 88 -9.03 14.40 8.21
CA MET A 88 -7.71 13.82 8.00
C MET A 88 -6.76 14.87 7.44
N THR A 89 -5.91 15.41 8.30
CA THR A 89 -4.80 16.30 7.92
C THR A 89 -3.57 15.47 7.53
N PRO A 90 -2.55 16.07 6.89
CA PRO A 90 -1.28 15.40 6.62
C PRO A 90 -0.68 14.72 7.86
N GLU A 91 -0.69 15.40 9.02
CA GLU A 91 -0.14 14.89 10.27
C GLU A 91 -0.94 13.68 10.78
N LEU A 92 -2.28 13.72 10.69
CA LEU A 92 -3.14 12.61 11.06
C LEU A 92 -2.93 11.40 10.14
N CYS A 93 -2.76 11.63 8.84
CA CYS A 93 -2.46 10.58 7.87
C CYS A 93 -1.12 9.90 8.18
N MET A 94 -0.08 10.68 8.49
CA MET A 94 1.23 10.14 8.88
C MET A 94 1.19 9.43 10.23
N ARG A 95 0.44 9.92 11.21
CA ARG A 95 0.25 9.24 12.50
C ARG A 95 -0.46 7.89 12.32
N TYR A 96 -1.53 7.86 11.52
CA TYR A 96 -2.22 6.63 11.15
C TYR A 96 -1.27 5.61 10.50
N ALA A 97 -0.42 6.06 9.57
CA ALA A 97 0.54 5.20 8.90
C ALA A 97 1.58 4.64 9.86
N ARG A 98 2.09 5.45 10.80
CA ARG A 98 3.02 4.99 11.84
C ARG A 98 2.39 3.93 12.75
N GLU A 99 1.15 4.13 13.19
CA GLU A 99 0.43 3.14 14.00
C GLU A 99 0.22 1.83 13.23
N TYR A 100 -0.15 1.92 11.95
CA TYR A 100 -0.29 0.76 11.07
C TYR A 100 1.04 0.00 10.92
N VAL A 101 2.14 0.71 10.68
CA VAL A 101 3.46 0.12 10.51
C VAL A 101 3.95 -0.51 11.81
N ALA A 102 3.82 0.17 12.94
CA ALA A 102 4.21 -0.37 14.25
C ALA A 102 3.45 -1.65 14.63
N GLU A 103 2.15 -1.73 14.28
CA GLU A 103 1.35 -2.93 14.55
C GLU A 103 1.68 -4.09 13.62
N ARG A 104 1.95 -3.80 12.34
CA ARG A 104 2.09 -4.84 11.31
C ARG A 104 3.52 -5.25 11.03
N TYR A 105 4.46 -4.33 11.17
CA TYR A 105 5.84 -4.45 10.72
C TYR A 105 6.82 -3.91 11.75
N PRO A 106 6.73 -4.33 13.05
CA PRO A 106 7.53 -3.74 14.12
C PRO A 106 9.05 -3.89 13.89
N ASN A 107 9.47 -4.96 13.23
CA ASN A 107 10.89 -5.32 13.07
C ASN A 107 11.40 -5.07 11.65
N GLN A 108 10.63 -4.46 10.78
CA GLN A 108 11.07 -4.11 9.42
C GLN A 108 11.54 -2.66 9.35
N GLU A 109 12.51 -2.43 8.48
CA GLU A 109 12.81 -1.09 8.00
C GLU A 109 11.68 -0.63 7.08
N VAL A 110 11.11 0.53 7.36
CA VAL A 110 10.00 1.08 6.58
C VAL A 110 10.23 2.54 6.30
N VAL A 111 10.04 2.93 5.04
CA VAL A 111 9.91 4.34 4.63
C VAL A 111 8.43 4.64 4.36
N MET A 112 7.99 5.80 4.81
CA MET A 112 6.62 6.30 4.68
C MET A 112 6.66 7.67 4.00
N VAL A 113 5.90 7.85 2.92
CA VAL A 113 5.81 9.14 2.22
C VAL A 113 4.35 9.46 1.93
N LEU A 114 3.91 10.61 2.38
CA LEU A 114 2.56 11.14 2.14
C LEU A 114 2.54 11.92 0.84
N HIS A 115 1.66 11.52 -0.06
CA HIS A 115 1.40 12.25 -1.31
C HIS A 115 -0.02 12.81 -1.33
N ARG A 116 -0.18 13.97 -1.98
CA ARG A 116 -1.47 14.42 -2.48
C ARG A 116 -1.72 13.80 -3.84
N GLU A 117 -2.75 13.01 -3.97
CA GLU A 117 -3.13 12.34 -5.21
C GLU A 117 -4.47 12.84 -5.71
N ARG A 118 -4.60 12.98 -7.03
CA ARG A 118 -5.88 13.28 -7.66
C ARG A 118 -6.63 11.98 -7.98
N CYS A 119 -7.85 11.87 -7.47
CA CYS A 119 -8.74 10.78 -7.79
C CYS A 119 -9.19 10.91 -9.26
N ARG A 120 -9.03 9.85 -10.05
CA ARG A 120 -9.37 9.87 -11.48
C ARG A 120 -10.88 9.82 -11.74
N ALA A 121 -11.66 9.31 -10.78
CA ALA A 121 -13.09 9.07 -10.96
C ALA A 121 -13.91 10.36 -10.87
N ASP A 122 -13.53 11.27 -9.98
CA ASP A 122 -14.28 12.48 -9.65
C ASP A 122 -13.43 13.76 -9.66
N ALA A 123 -12.15 13.63 -10.06
CA ALA A 123 -11.16 14.69 -10.09
C ALA A 123 -10.92 15.39 -8.73
N THR A 124 -11.30 14.76 -7.61
CA THR A 124 -11.01 15.26 -6.26
C THR A 124 -9.61 14.91 -5.83
N ASP A 125 -9.03 15.71 -4.94
CA ASP A 125 -7.74 15.44 -4.33
C ASP A 125 -7.92 14.63 -3.04
N ARG A 126 -6.96 13.77 -2.74
CA ARG A 126 -6.93 12.95 -1.52
C ARG A 126 -5.51 12.76 -1.02
N TYR A 127 -5.39 12.32 0.20
CA TYR A 127 -4.12 11.87 0.74
C TYR A 127 -3.92 10.38 0.55
N ALA A 128 -2.67 10.01 0.26
CA ALA A 128 -2.22 8.62 0.21
C ALA A 128 -0.84 8.50 0.84
N VAL A 129 -0.70 7.62 1.84
CA VAL A 129 0.62 7.29 2.40
C VAL A 129 1.16 6.06 1.70
N HIS A 130 2.30 6.21 1.07
CA HIS A 130 3.05 5.14 0.42
C HIS A 130 4.08 4.60 1.38
N LEU A 131 4.09 3.27 1.53
CA LEU A 131 4.99 2.55 2.42
C LEU A 131 5.93 1.68 1.60
N GLY A 132 7.23 1.87 1.75
CA GLY A 132 8.26 0.96 1.27
C GLY A 132 8.72 0.09 2.44
N ILE A 133 8.34 -1.20 2.45
CA ILE A 133 8.62 -2.11 3.56
C ILE A 133 9.70 -3.08 3.13
N ASN A 134 10.85 -3.07 3.83
CA ASN A 134 11.92 -4.02 3.59
C ASN A 134 11.49 -5.44 3.96
N ARG A 135 12.00 -6.43 3.23
CA ARG A 135 11.66 -7.83 3.51
C ARG A 135 12.47 -8.48 4.61
N SER A 136 13.47 -7.82 5.10
CA SER A 136 14.32 -8.33 6.18
C SER A 136 13.68 -8.02 7.53
N ASP A 137 13.54 -9.02 8.37
CA ASP A 137 13.13 -8.87 9.77
C ASP A 137 14.41 -8.71 10.60
N LEU A 138 14.56 -7.57 11.26
CA LEU A 138 15.78 -7.20 11.97
C LEU A 138 16.00 -8.01 13.25
N GLU A 139 14.92 -8.51 13.86
CA GLU A 139 14.99 -9.31 15.08
C GLU A 139 15.35 -10.77 14.79
N THR A 140 14.68 -11.35 13.79
CA THR A 140 14.81 -12.78 13.52
C THR A 140 15.82 -13.11 12.41
N GLY A 141 16.28 -12.12 11.66
CA GLY A 141 17.12 -12.30 10.47
C GLY A 141 16.47 -13.07 9.36
N ARG A 142 15.12 -13.20 9.35
CA ARG A 142 14.35 -13.94 8.34
C ARG A 142 13.69 -12.99 7.35
N ARG A 143 13.27 -13.57 6.22
CA ARG A 143 12.42 -12.82 5.28
C ARG A 143 11.03 -12.67 5.85
N LEU A 144 10.46 -11.49 5.74
CA LEU A 144 9.05 -11.21 6.05
C LEU A 144 8.15 -12.22 5.31
N ASP A 145 7.40 -12.99 6.07
CA ASP A 145 6.39 -13.92 5.58
C ASP A 145 5.04 -13.62 6.23
N GLU A 146 4.13 -13.07 5.46
CA GLU A 146 2.75 -12.81 5.91
C GLU A 146 1.82 -14.00 5.71
N GLY A 147 2.35 -15.15 5.24
CA GLY A 147 1.60 -16.34 4.91
C GLY A 147 0.86 -16.24 3.55
N PRO A 148 -0.15 -17.09 3.33
CA PRO A 148 -0.90 -17.14 2.07
C PRO A 148 -1.51 -15.80 1.69
N ALA A 149 -1.36 -15.37 0.43
CA ALA A 149 -1.71 -14.04 -0.06
C ALA A 149 -3.12 -13.57 0.34
N ARG A 150 -4.12 -14.47 0.26
CA ARG A 150 -5.52 -14.15 0.64
C ARG A 150 -5.65 -13.87 2.14
N LYS A 151 -4.98 -14.67 3.00
CA LYS A 151 -5.01 -14.48 4.46
C LYS A 151 -4.25 -13.20 4.85
N ALA A 152 -3.10 -12.96 4.25
CA ALA A 152 -2.30 -11.77 4.46
C ALA A 152 -3.09 -10.49 4.06
N ALA A 153 -3.76 -10.49 2.91
CA ALA A 153 -4.61 -9.39 2.47
C ALA A 153 -5.77 -9.14 3.46
N ALA A 154 -6.45 -10.19 3.90
CA ALA A 154 -7.54 -10.08 4.87
C ALA A 154 -7.05 -9.53 6.22
N SER A 155 -5.87 -9.98 6.69
CA SER A 155 -5.25 -9.50 7.92
C SER A 155 -4.89 -8.01 7.84
N ARG A 156 -4.30 -7.55 6.73
CA ARG A 156 -4.02 -6.12 6.52
C ARG A 156 -5.29 -5.28 6.53
N VAL A 157 -6.34 -5.74 5.85
CA VAL A 157 -7.65 -5.07 5.85
C VAL A 157 -8.21 -5.01 7.27
N LYS A 158 -8.09 -6.08 8.08
CA LYS A 158 -8.56 -6.08 9.47
C LYS A 158 -7.86 -4.98 10.29
N THR A 159 -6.53 -4.88 10.23
CA THR A 159 -5.78 -3.82 10.92
C THR A 159 -6.25 -2.42 10.48
N VAL A 160 -6.39 -2.20 9.17
CA VAL A 160 -6.89 -0.92 8.64
C VAL A 160 -8.29 -0.60 9.17
N ARG A 161 -9.21 -1.58 9.29
CA ARG A 161 -10.56 -1.35 9.84
C ARG A 161 -10.51 -0.99 11.32
N THR A 162 -9.67 -1.66 12.11
CA THR A 162 -9.49 -1.31 13.53
C THR A 162 -8.95 0.12 13.69
N LEU A 163 -8.00 0.52 12.84
CA LEU A 163 -7.50 1.89 12.82
C LEU A 163 -8.57 2.88 12.35
N ASP A 164 -9.31 2.58 11.29
CA ASP A 164 -10.43 3.41 10.83
C ASP A 164 -11.43 3.68 11.95
N GLU A 165 -11.78 2.68 12.79
CA GLU A 165 -12.63 2.84 13.96
C GLU A 165 -11.99 3.79 14.99
N ARG A 166 -10.73 3.58 15.34
CA ARG A 166 -9.97 4.41 16.28
C ARG A 166 -9.92 5.88 15.84
N TYR A 167 -9.75 6.11 14.55
CA TYR A 167 -9.74 7.44 13.95
C TYR A 167 -11.15 7.96 13.63
N GLY A 168 -12.22 7.19 13.92
CA GLY A 168 -13.61 7.53 13.61
C GLY A 168 -13.85 7.78 12.13
N LEU A 169 -13.16 7.05 11.26
CA LEU A 169 -13.34 7.09 9.81
C LEU A 169 -14.54 6.20 9.41
N ARG A 170 -15.10 6.49 8.24
CA ARG A 170 -16.21 5.71 7.69
C ARG A 170 -15.84 4.23 7.61
N GLN A 171 -16.77 3.36 8.00
CA GLN A 171 -16.62 1.92 7.84
C GLN A 171 -17.37 1.44 6.58
N LEU A 172 -16.85 0.37 5.96
CA LEU A 172 -17.59 -0.35 4.93
C LEU A 172 -18.67 -1.20 5.61
N GLU A 173 -19.92 -0.88 5.34
CA GLU A 173 -21.03 -1.70 5.79
C GLU A 173 -21.31 -2.81 4.79
N ARG A 174 -21.25 -4.05 5.29
CA ARG A 174 -21.48 -5.23 4.47
C ARG A 174 -22.89 -5.20 3.87
N GLY A 175 -23.00 -5.40 2.57
CA GLY A 175 -24.28 -5.44 1.87
C GLY A 175 -24.85 -4.08 1.44
N LYS A 176 -24.22 -2.94 1.80
CA LYS A 176 -24.63 -1.63 1.29
C LYS A 176 -24.05 -1.33 -0.10
N ALA A 177 -24.69 -0.43 -0.84
CA ALA A 177 -24.31 -0.06 -2.21
C ALA A 177 -22.88 0.45 -2.38
N ASN A 178 -22.29 1.02 -1.31
CA ASN A 178 -20.89 1.46 -1.26
C ASN A 178 -19.89 0.32 -1.00
N SER A 179 -20.40 -0.87 -0.61
CA SER A 179 -19.59 -2.06 -0.36
C SER A 179 -19.57 -2.93 -1.62
N ARG A 180 -18.53 -2.82 -2.42
CA ARG A 180 -18.31 -3.70 -3.59
C ARG A 180 -17.90 -5.12 -3.22
N VAL A 181 -17.92 -5.48 -1.92
CA VAL A 181 -17.46 -6.79 -1.43
C VAL A 181 -18.31 -7.94 -1.95
N HIS A 182 -19.55 -7.69 -2.36
CA HIS A 182 -20.49 -8.70 -2.85
C HIS A 182 -20.79 -8.61 -4.34
N ALA A 183 -20.41 -7.55 -5.03
CA ALA A 183 -20.53 -7.49 -6.47
C ALA A 183 -19.33 -8.20 -7.11
N ARG A 184 -19.59 -9.15 -7.99
CA ARG A 184 -18.56 -9.71 -8.86
C ARG A 184 -17.87 -8.56 -9.58
N GLN A 185 -16.57 -8.42 -9.41
CA GLN A 185 -15.82 -7.43 -10.15
C GLN A 185 -15.62 -7.93 -11.57
N PRO A 186 -15.88 -7.11 -12.60
CA PRO A 186 -15.61 -7.50 -13.97
C PRO A 186 -14.14 -7.91 -14.14
N GLY A 187 -13.89 -9.04 -14.78
CA GLY A 187 -12.56 -9.48 -15.18
C GLY A 187 -11.92 -8.50 -16.16
N THR A 188 -10.63 -8.69 -16.46
CA THR A 188 -9.92 -7.85 -17.43
C THR A 188 -10.60 -7.89 -18.81
N GLU A 189 -10.98 -9.08 -19.26
CA GLU A 189 -11.67 -9.29 -20.54
C GLU A 189 -13.04 -8.61 -20.59
N GLU A 190 -13.84 -8.72 -19.52
CA GLU A 190 -15.15 -8.06 -19.40
C GLU A 190 -15.01 -6.53 -19.44
N ARG A 191 -13.99 -5.99 -18.77
CA ARG A 191 -13.68 -4.55 -18.79
C ARG A 191 -13.26 -4.08 -20.18
N ASP A 192 -12.48 -4.89 -20.88
CA ASP A 192 -12.06 -4.59 -22.25
C ASP A 192 -13.23 -4.70 -23.24
N MET A 193 -14.11 -5.69 -23.08
CA MET A 193 -15.34 -5.80 -23.86
C MET A 193 -16.29 -4.60 -23.64
N ALA A 194 -16.49 -4.20 -22.37
CA ALA A 194 -17.31 -3.05 -22.04
C ALA A 194 -16.71 -1.75 -22.63
N ARG A 195 -15.39 -1.59 -22.56
CA ARG A 195 -14.69 -0.44 -23.14
C ARG A 195 -14.80 -0.39 -24.67
N LYS A 196 -14.88 -1.54 -25.32
CA LYS A 196 -15.06 -1.66 -26.78
C LYS A 196 -16.53 -1.58 -27.24
N GLY A 197 -17.47 -1.26 -26.35
CA GLY A 197 -18.90 -1.22 -26.65
C GLY A 197 -19.56 -2.59 -26.79
N GLN A 198 -18.96 -3.65 -26.29
CA GLN A 198 -19.47 -5.02 -26.33
C GLN A 198 -20.12 -5.44 -25.00
N ALA A 199 -20.83 -4.51 -24.35
CA ALA A 199 -21.44 -4.72 -23.03
C ALA A 199 -22.39 -5.93 -22.98
N GLU A 200 -23.17 -6.17 -24.02
CA GLU A 200 -24.12 -7.30 -24.12
C GLU A 200 -23.42 -8.67 -24.08
N ARG A 201 -22.20 -8.78 -24.62
CA ARG A 201 -21.42 -10.01 -24.55
C ARG A 201 -20.86 -10.26 -23.14
N SER A 202 -20.63 -9.22 -22.40
CA SER A 202 -20.13 -9.31 -21.00
C SER A 202 -21.22 -9.83 -20.06
N GLU A 203 -22.50 -9.58 -20.31
CA GLU A 203 -23.62 -10.12 -19.54
C GLU A 203 -23.81 -11.61 -19.78
N ASN A 204 -23.71 -12.06 -21.02
CA ASN A 204 -23.84 -13.47 -21.37
C ASN A 204 -22.67 -14.33 -20.83
N ALA A 205 -21.52 -13.76 -20.53
CA ALA A 205 -20.42 -14.44 -19.88
C ALA A 205 -20.62 -14.65 -18.36
N ARG A 206 -21.75 -14.20 -17.80
CA ARG A 206 -22.10 -14.30 -16.38
C ARG A 206 -23.06 -15.47 -16.07
N ILE A 207 -23.61 -16.09 -17.10
CA ILE A 207 -24.47 -17.27 -17.01
C ILE A 207 -23.60 -18.53 -17.14
#